data_c1121ded2471ccf19169b4160f22acbd
#
_entry.id   c1121ded2471ccf19169b4160f22acbd
#
_cell.length_a   1.000
_cell.length_b   1.000
_cell.length_c   1.000
_cell.angle_alpha   90.00
_cell.angle_beta   90.00
_cell.angle_gamma   90.00
#
_symmetry.space_group_name_H-M   'P 1'
#
loop_
_entity.id
_entity.type
_entity.pdbx_description
1 polymer ?
#
loop_
_entity_poly.entity_id
_entity_poly.type
_entity_poly.pdbx_seq_one_letter_code
_entity_poly.pdbx_strand_id
1 'polypeptide(L)'
;MKNYASKGRRIGLLLAMLFTTSWMFAQVTVTGNVRNERDEGAIGATVLLVGSQKGAITDSEGNFKLSVPNAQTAVLQISYVGYETQTIPLKGKTRIRVILKEEANALNEVMVVAYGTQKKETLTGAISSVKTDVLLRSPNASIATSLAGQITGLSSVATSGQPGKEDPAIYIRGVGSLTERASAPLILVDGVERSFFQMDPNEIESVTVLKDASATAVFGVRGANGVILVTTRRGEEGKAKISISSSVGIQQPTRILEMADSYTYARLFNEMNDNDKKPKHSFDEYALERFRLGDDPIMYPNVNWRKYIMKSSSIQTQHNLNISGGTERVRYFISMGFLWQDGLFRQYKELDYNNNFNYTRYNYRGNLDLDITKSTLLKVGLGGIVGITHEPNDNNYAYGLFSLINMAQPFNSPGIIDGKLVTINPGKYEG
;
A
#
# COMPACT_ATOMS: atom_id res chain seq x y z
N MET A 1 -14.01 -53.83 54.89
CA MET A 1 -13.54 -52.98 53.79
C MET A 1 -14.34 -51.69 53.52
N LYS A 2 -15.08 -51.13 54.50
CA LYS A 2 -15.92 -49.93 54.24
C LYS A 2 -15.37 -48.60 54.84
N ASN A 3 -14.26 -48.61 55.57
CA ASN A 3 -13.75 -47.43 56.31
C ASN A 3 -12.56 -46.72 55.69
N TYR A 4 -11.96 -47.23 54.59
CA TYR A 4 -10.83 -46.57 53.91
C TYR A 4 -11.27 -45.61 52.78
N ALA A 5 -12.44 -45.84 52.17
CA ALA A 5 -12.96 -45.03 51.11
C ALA A 5 -13.46 -43.63 51.57
N SER A 6 -13.88 -43.47 52.83
CA SER A 6 -14.32 -42.19 53.37
C SER A 6 -13.23 -41.23 53.78
N LYS A 7 -12.07 -41.77 54.21
CA LYS A 7 -10.88 -40.97 54.56
C LYS A 7 -10.16 -40.41 53.33
N GLY A 8 -10.05 -41.20 52.24
CA GLY A 8 -9.48 -40.72 50.98
C GLY A 8 -10.29 -39.58 50.33
N ARG A 9 -11.61 -39.66 50.44
CA ARG A 9 -12.52 -38.63 49.89
C ARG A 9 -12.47 -37.31 50.67
N ARG A 10 -12.20 -37.35 51.99
CA ARG A 10 -12.01 -36.14 52.83
C ARG A 10 -10.68 -35.50 52.62
N ILE A 11 -9.63 -36.28 52.41
CA ILE A 11 -8.27 -35.77 52.09
C ILE A 11 -8.24 -35.16 50.69
N GLY A 12 -8.91 -35.75 49.69
CA GLY A 12 -9.07 -35.20 48.35
C GLY A 12 -9.85 -33.87 48.33
N LEU A 13 -10.87 -33.74 49.18
CA LEU A 13 -11.63 -32.48 49.32
C LEU A 13 -10.82 -31.37 50.03
N LEU A 14 -9.97 -31.72 51.00
CA LEU A 14 -9.06 -30.79 51.67
C LEU A 14 -7.89 -30.34 50.73
N LEU A 15 -7.39 -31.23 49.90
CA LEU A 15 -6.37 -30.90 48.89
C LEU A 15 -6.98 -30.04 47.74
N ALA A 16 -8.24 -30.32 47.34
CA ALA A 16 -8.93 -29.48 46.36
C ALA A 16 -9.24 -28.07 46.90
N MET A 17 -9.53 -27.96 48.21
CA MET A 17 -9.77 -26.65 48.86
C MET A 17 -8.45 -25.83 49.02
N LEU A 18 -7.29 -26.47 49.11
CA LEU A 18 -5.97 -25.81 49.13
C LEU A 18 -5.52 -25.31 47.77
N PHE A 19 -6.04 -25.87 46.65
CA PHE A 19 -5.74 -25.42 45.30
C PHE A 19 -6.64 -24.28 44.81
N THR A 20 -7.69 -23.91 45.54
CA THR A 20 -8.56 -22.77 45.23
C THR A 20 -8.15 -21.50 45.96
N THR A 21 -6.93 -21.35 46.39
CA THR A 21 -6.37 -20.03 46.70
C THR A 21 -6.25 -19.28 45.39
N SER A 22 -7.37 -18.72 44.96
CA SER A 22 -7.42 -17.70 43.90
C SER A 22 -6.35 -16.69 44.21
N TRP A 23 -5.43 -16.50 43.29
CA TRP A 23 -4.52 -15.39 43.28
C TRP A 23 -5.38 -14.12 43.18
N MET A 24 -5.81 -13.61 44.32
CA MET A 24 -6.37 -12.26 44.42
C MET A 24 -5.22 -11.32 44.15
N PHE A 25 -5.03 -10.97 42.88
CA PHE A 25 -4.20 -9.81 42.54
C PHE A 25 -4.89 -8.58 43.13
N ALA A 26 -4.40 -8.09 44.25
CA ALA A 26 -4.82 -6.83 44.82
C ALA A 26 -4.53 -5.74 43.77
N GLN A 27 -5.58 -5.27 43.10
CA GLN A 27 -5.44 -4.17 42.17
C GLN A 27 -5.09 -2.89 42.97
N VAL A 28 -3.98 -2.28 42.62
CA VAL A 28 -3.54 -1.03 43.22
C VAL A 28 -4.09 0.13 42.42
N THR A 29 -4.80 1.06 43.08
CA THR A 29 -5.26 2.27 42.45
C THR A 29 -4.15 3.32 42.43
N VAL A 30 -3.76 3.72 41.24
CA VAL A 30 -2.83 4.81 41.00
C VAL A 30 -3.60 6.09 40.66
N THR A 31 -3.27 7.18 41.33
CA THR A 31 -3.81 8.50 41.07
C THR A 31 -2.70 9.42 40.60
N GLY A 32 -3.00 10.36 39.76
CA GLY A 32 -2.02 11.33 39.34
C GLY A 32 -2.62 12.60 38.78
N ASN A 33 -1.77 13.57 38.57
CA ASN A 33 -2.11 14.84 37.96
C ASN A 33 -1.17 15.10 36.79
N VAL A 34 -1.73 15.38 35.63
CA VAL A 34 -1.01 15.67 34.38
C VAL A 34 -1.17 17.17 34.08
N ARG A 35 -0.06 17.87 33.96
CA ARG A 35 -0.02 19.31 33.70
C ARG A 35 0.90 19.66 32.55
N ASN A 36 0.70 20.82 31.96
CA ASN A 36 1.62 21.38 30.97
C ASN A 36 2.75 22.18 31.68
N GLU A 37 3.69 22.72 30.91
CA GLU A 37 4.81 23.52 31.42
C GLU A 37 4.35 24.83 32.09
N ARG A 38 3.12 25.29 31.82
CA ARG A 38 2.52 26.49 32.42
C ARG A 38 1.75 26.18 33.70
N ASP A 39 1.85 24.94 34.20
CA ASP A 39 1.15 24.44 35.39
C ASP A 39 -0.40 24.40 35.23
N GLU A 40 -0.90 24.32 34.01
CA GLU A 40 -2.33 24.15 33.72
C GLU A 40 -2.63 22.64 33.58
N GLY A 41 -3.82 22.23 34.06
CA GLY A 41 -4.24 20.80 33.94
C GLY A 41 -4.45 20.38 32.49
N ALA A 42 -3.85 19.27 32.07
CA ALA A 42 -4.04 18.71 30.75
C ALA A 42 -5.38 17.96 30.69
N ILE A 43 -6.44 18.62 30.22
CA ILE A 43 -7.81 18.07 30.14
C ILE A 43 -7.90 17.09 28.98
N GLY A 44 -8.34 15.85 29.24
CA GLY A 44 -8.51 14.85 28.17
C GLY A 44 -7.22 14.13 27.76
N ALA A 45 -6.13 14.27 28.52
CA ALA A 45 -4.92 13.48 28.28
C ALA A 45 -5.20 11.99 28.54
N THR A 46 -4.67 11.15 27.68
CA THR A 46 -4.84 9.70 27.74
C THR A 46 -3.71 9.08 28.54
N VAL A 47 -4.05 8.29 29.56
CA VAL A 47 -3.13 7.54 30.41
C VAL A 47 -3.37 6.05 30.19
N LEU A 48 -2.42 5.35 29.58
CA LEU A 48 -2.51 3.92 29.26
C LEU A 48 -1.50 3.12 30.09
N LEU A 49 -1.91 1.93 30.51
CA LEU A 49 -1.00 0.95 31.11
C LEU A 49 -0.31 0.18 29.97
N VAL A 50 1.00 0.32 29.84
CA VAL A 50 1.79 -0.36 28.80
C VAL A 50 1.63 -1.87 28.88
N GLY A 51 1.35 -2.52 27.73
CA GLY A 51 1.08 -3.97 27.67
C GLY A 51 -0.36 -4.37 28.06
N SER A 52 -1.29 -3.40 28.21
CA SER A 52 -2.69 -3.65 28.54
C SER A 52 -3.60 -2.68 27.78
N GLN A 53 -4.85 -3.04 27.58
CA GLN A 53 -5.87 -2.12 27.03
C GLN A 53 -6.53 -1.22 28.10
N LYS A 54 -6.03 -1.27 29.35
CA LYS A 54 -6.56 -0.45 30.45
C LYS A 54 -5.96 0.96 30.40
N GLY A 55 -6.83 1.95 30.46
CA GLY A 55 -6.46 3.36 30.47
C GLY A 55 -7.44 4.21 31.24
N ALA A 56 -7.09 5.46 31.45
CA ALA A 56 -7.91 6.51 32.01
C ALA A 56 -7.71 7.80 31.22
N ILE A 57 -8.67 8.69 31.28
CA ILE A 57 -8.60 10.04 30.70
C ILE A 57 -8.58 11.04 31.86
N THR A 58 -7.79 12.11 31.74
CA THR A 58 -7.71 13.15 32.75
C THR A 58 -8.95 14.06 32.76
N ASP A 59 -9.34 14.48 33.95
CA ASP A 59 -10.45 15.42 34.16
C ASP A 59 -10.07 16.88 33.84
N SER A 60 -10.97 17.82 34.17
CA SER A 60 -10.80 19.27 33.95
C SER A 60 -9.63 19.90 34.71
N GLU A 61 -9.13 19.25 35.74
CA GLU A 61 -7.97 19.70 36.52
C GLU A 61 -6.70 18.90 36.19
N GLY A 62 -6.79 17.98 35.21
CA GLY A 62 -5.68 17.11 34.82
C GLY A 62 -5.52 15.88 35.73
N ASN A 63 -6.46 15.56 36.62
CA ASN A 63 -6.36 14.40 37.50
C ASN A 63 -6.83 13.12 36.80
N PHE A 64 -6.20 12.00 37.12
CA PHE A 64 -6.64 10.67 36.67
C PHE A 64 -6.58 9.64 37.81
N LYS A 65 -7.36 8.58 37.61
CA LYS A 65 -7.38 7.41 38.48
C LYS A 65 -7.37 6.15 37.64
N LEU A 66 -6.37 5.29 37.84
CA LEU A 66 -6.20 4.05 37.06
C LEU A 66 -5.87 2.89 37.99
N SER A 67 -6.58 1.78 37.81
CA SER A 67 -6.32 0.53 38.55
C SER A 67 -5.29 -0.31 37.80
N VAL A 68 -4.16 -0.59 38.46
CA VAL A 68 -3.06 -1.39 37.90
C VAL A 68 -2.87 -2.68 38.69
N PRO A 69 -2.44 -3.78 38.08
CA PRO A 69 -2.24 -5.05 38.78
C PRO A 69 -1.11 -5.01 39.80
N ASN A 70 -0.04 -4.29 39.51
CA ASN A 70 1.12 -4.16 40.40
C ASN A 70 1.84 -2.84 40.13
N ALA A 71 1.89 -1.96 41.14
CA ALA A 71 2.54 -0.64 41.01
C ALA A 71 4.10 -0.73 40.93
N GLN A 72 4.72 -1.84 41.33
CA GLN A 72 6.17 -1.99 41.24
C GLN A 72 6.68 -2.17 39.81
N THR A 73 5.91 -2.89 38.99
CA THR A 73 6.27 -3.24 37.59
C THR A 73 5.50 -2.45 36.54
N ALA A 74 4.43 -1.76 36.94
CA ALA A 74 3.58 -1.03 36.02
C ALA A 74 4.29 0.19 35.40
N VAL A 75 4.09 0.35 34.10
CA VAL A 75 4.59 1.48 33.31
C VAL A 75 3.39 2.17 32.69
N LEU A 76 3.26 3.46 32.86
CA LEU A 76 2.20 4.27 32.28
C LEU A 76 2.73 5.03 31.06
N GLN A 77 1.97 5.03 29.99
CA GLN A 77 2.17 5.88 28.82
C GLN A 77 1.13 6.99 28.83
N ILE A 78 1.59 8.24 28.81
CA ILE A 78 0.75 9.42 28.87
C ILE A 78 0.90 10.18 27.57
N SER A 79 -0.21 10.39 26.87
CA SER A 79 -0.26 11.10 25.60
C SER A 79 -1.31 12.21 25.64
N TYR A 80 -0.99 13.35 25.05
CA TYR A 80 -1.88 14.50 24.91
C TYR A 80 -1.58 15.22 23.61
N VAL A 81 -2.60 15.75 22.96
CA VAL A 81 -2.45 16.40 21.63
C VAL A 81 -1.55 17.64 21.76
N GLY A 82 -0.48 17.69 20.97
CA GLY A 82 0.50 18.78 20.98
C GLY A 82 1.62 18.63 22.01
N TYR A 83 1.72 17.48 22.69
CA TYR A 83 2.74 17.21 23.69
C TYR A 83 3.46 15.87 23.43
N GLU A 84 4.74 15.80 23.84
CA GLU A 84 5.52 14.56 23.75
C GLU A 84 4.89 13.45 24.58
N THR A 85 4.72 12.27 23.99
CA THR A 85 4.25 11.08 24.69
C THR A 85 5.31 10.65 25.72
N GLN A 86 4.96 10.62 27.00
CA GLN A 86 5.86 10.24 28.08
C GLN A 86 5.55 8.84 28.60
N THR A 87 6.62 8.06 28.83
CA THR A 87 6.52 6.71 29.42
C THR A 87 7.14 6.73 30.81
N ILE A 88 6.31 6.46 31.84
CA ILE A 88 6.68 6.62 33.25
C ILE A 88 6.57 5.29 33.98
N PRO A 89 7.67 4.69 34.44
CA PRO A 89 7.61 3.54 35.33
C PRO A 89 7.21 3.97 36.74
N LEU A 90 6.20 3.32 37.30
CA LEU A 90 5.65 3.68 38.62
C LEU A 90 6.62 3.37 39.79
N LYS A 91 7.36 2.31 39.69
CA LYS A 91 8.34 1.86 40.74
C LYS A 91 7.72 1.87 42.15
N GLY A 92 6.47 1.40 42.29
CA GLY A 92 5.74 1.33 43.56
C GLY A 92 4.98 2.61 43.95
N LYS A 93 5.12 3.70 43.23
CA LYS A 93 4.41 4.95 43.53
C LYS A 93 2.91 4.80 43.15
N THR A 94 2.04 5.20 44.05
CA THR A 94 0.58 5.20 43.88
C THR A 94 0.03 6.60 43.57
N ARG A 95 0.87 7.63 43.73
CA ARG A 95 0.56 9.02 43.35
C ARG A 95 1.71 9.59 42.53
N ILE A 96 1.39 10.12 41.35
CA ILE A 96 2.37 10.72 40.44
C ILE A 96 1.89 12.09 39.95
N ARG A 97 2.84 12.99 39.71
CA ARG A 97 2.63 14.26 38.99
C ARG A 97 3.49 14.20 37.73
N VAL A 98 2.87 14.52 36.61
CA VAL A 98 3.49 14.51 35.28
C VAL A 98 3.38 15.87 34.67
N ILE A 99 4.51 16.41 34.22
CA ILE A 99 4.56 17.65 33.45
C ILE A 99 4.84 17.26 32.02
N LEU A 100 3.87 17.52 31.14
CA LEU A 100 4.01 17.28 29.71
C LEU A 100 4.87 18.39 29.10
N LYS A 101 5.81 17.96 28.24
CA LYS A 101 6.60 18.88 27.43
C LYS A 101 5.89 19.11 26.11
N GLU A 102 5.76 20.36 25.71
CA GLU A 102 5.21 20.67 24.38
C GLU A 102 6.05 19.98 23.31
N GLU A 103 5.37 19.32 22.37
CA GLU A 103 6.03 18.69 21.24
C GLU A 103 6.55 19.79 20.31
N ALA A 104 7.84 20.12 20.45
CA ALA A 104 8.50 21.17 19.66
C ALA A 104 8.40 20.95 18.15
N ASN A 105 8.01 19.74 17.73
CA ASN A 105 7.86 19.36 16.32
C ASN A 105 6.56 19.85 15.66
N ALA A 106 5.50 20.16 16.42
CA ALA A 106 4.25 20.64 15.82
C ALA A 106 4.37 22.08 15.23
N LEU A 107 5.30 22.89 15.76
CA LEU A 107 5.53 24.27 15.33
C LEU A 107 6.69 24.44 14.31
N ASN A 108 7.46 23.38 14.05
CA ASN A 108 8.60 23.44 13.13
C ASN A 108 8.47 22.48 11.93
N GLU A 109 7.25 22.16 11.49
CA GLU A 109 7.11 21.40 10.24
C GLU A 109 7.67 22.22 9.08
N VAL A 110 8.88 21.85 8.68
CA VAL A 110 9.62 22.46 7.58
C VAL A 110 9.21 21.73 6.31
N MET A 111 8.71 22.46 5.34
CA MET A 111 8.36 21.93 4.02
C MET A 111 9.46 22.26 3.02
N VAL A 112 9.78 21.32 2.17
CA VAL A 112 10.70 21.53 1.04
C VAL A 112 9.97 22.37 0.00
N VAL A 113 10.52 23.51 -0.33
CA VAL A 113 10.06 24.39 -1.40
C VAL A 113 11.18 24.62 -2.38
N ALA A 114 10.89 24.55 -3.67
CA ALA A 114 11.78 24.81 -4.81
C ALA A 114 13.28 24.53 -4.56
N TYR A 115 14.01 25.49 -4.00
CA TYR A 115 15.46 25.41 -3.75
C TYR A 115 15.81 25.54 -2.26
N GLY A 116 14.88 25.28 -1.36
CA GLY A 116 15.13 25.40 0.08
C GLY A 116 14.05 24.79 0.93
N THR A 117 14.14 25.03 2.23
CA THR A 117 13.14 24.62 3.21
C THR A 117 12.53 25.84 3.84
N GLN A 118 11.20 25.86 3.96
CA GLN A 118 10.46 26.94 4.64
C GLN A 118 9.53 26.33 5.68
N LYS A 119 9.25 27.08 6.73
CA LYS A 119 8.26 26.68 7.73
C LYS A 119 6.87 26.68 7.09
N LYS A 120 6.06 25.69 7.39
CA LYS A 120 4.69 25.53 6.85
C LYS A 120 3.83 26.76 7.07
N GLU A 121 4.01 27.44 8.20
CA GLU A 121 3.27 28.63 8.57
C GLU A 121 3.57 29.87 7.70
N THR A 122 4.73 29.92 7.06
CA THR A 122 5.14 31.03 6.21
C THR A 122 4.79 30.85 4.74
N LEU A 123 4.18 29.71 4.40
CA LEU A 123 3.81 29.38 3.02
C LEU A 123 2.44 29.94 2.67
N THR A 124 2.40 30.91 1.76
CA THR A 124 1.16 31.55 1.27
C THR A 124 0.49 30.79 0.13
N GLY A 125 1.13 29.74 -0.42
CA GLY A 125 0.63 28.95 -1.54
C GLY A 125 -0.10 27.68 -1.10
N ALA A 126 -0.99 27.13 -1.97
CA ALA A 126 -1.63 25.84 -1.73
C ALA A 126 -0.63 24.70 -1.91
N ILE A 127 0.02 24.32 -0.82
CA ILE A 127 1.01 23.23 -0.75
C ILE A 127 0.42 22.07 0.06
N SER A 128 0.62 20.85 -0.42
CA SER A 128 0.23 19.64 0.31
C SER A 128 1.42 18.70 0.36
N SER A 129 1.67 18.11 1.53
CA SER A 129 2.76 17.15 1.72
C SER A 129 2.24 15.87 2.34
N VAL A 130 2.80 14.75 1.91
CA VAL A 130 2.55 13.41 2.45
C VAL A 130 3.88 12.82 2.89
N LYS A 131 3.94 12.32 4.13
CA LYS A 131 5.12 11.66 4.71
C LYS A 131 5.14 10.16 4.37
N THR A 132 6.27 9.54 4.53
CA THR A 132 6.51 8.12 4.24
C THR A 132 5.52 7.18 4.94
N ASP A 133 5.17 7.44 6.20
CA ASP A 133 4.26 6.61 6.98
C ASP A 133 2.89 6.42 6.31
N VAL A 134 2.42 7.45 5.59
CA VAL A 134 1.18 7.38 4.80
C VAL A 134 1.38 6.55 3.55
N LEU A 135 2.52 6.67 2.87
CA LEU A 135 2.85 5.89 1.67
C LEU A 135 2.97 4.39 1.97
N LEU A 136 3.52 4.05 3.13
CA LEU A 136 3.71 2.67 3.57
C LEU A 136 2.41 1.95 3.98
N ARG A 137 1.31 2.67 4.18
CA ARG A 137 0.00 2.05 4.52
C ARG A 137 -0.57 1.23 3.37
N SER A 138 -0.16 1.53 2.15
CA SER A 138 -0.67 0.89 0.94
C SER A 138 0.49 0.18 0.23
N PRO A 139 0.56 -1.16 0.22
CA PRO A 139 1.66 -1.92 -0.36
C PRO A 139 1.53 -2.01 -1.89
N ASN A 140 1.37 -0.86 -2.55
CA ASN A 140 1.32 -0.78 -4.00
C ASN A 140 2.74 -0.82 -4.60
N ALA A 141 2.88 -1.41 -5.78
CA ALA A 141 4.14 -1.45 -6.51
C ALA A 141 4.57 -0.06 -7.00
N SER A 142 3.60 0.79 -7.37
CA SER A 142 3.83 2.18 -7.75
C SER A 142 3.43 3.13 -6.61
N ILE A 143 4.35 4.01 -6.21
CA ILE A 143 4.10 5.03 -5.18
C ILE A 143 3.01 6.01 -5.64
N ALA A 144 2.95 6.28 -6.92
CA ALA A 144 1.98 7.21 -7.48
C ALA A 144 0.52 6.77 -7.26
N THR A 145 0.27 5.47 -7.26
CA THR A 145 -1.04 4.90 -6.88
C THR A 145 -1.35 5.09 -5.40
N SER A 146 -0.33 5.04 -4.54
CA SER A 146 -0.49 5.27 -3.08
C SER A 146 -0.79 6.74 -2.75
N LEU A 147 -0.47 7.68 -3.63
CA LEU A 147 -0.80 9.10 -3.47
C LEU A 147 -2.26 9.43 -3.82
N ALA A 148 -2.96 8.55 -4.54
CA ALA A 148 -4.35 8.77 -4.92
C ALA A 148 -5.23 8.94 -3.67
N GLY A 149 -6.01 10.01 -3.62
CA GLY A 149 -6.86 10.34 -2.46
C GLY A 149 -6.14 10.87 -1.22
N GLN A 150 -4.81 10.86 -1.16
CA GLN A 150 -4.04 11.39 -0.03
C GLN A 150 -3.74 12.88 -0.16
N ILE A 151 -3.71 13.39 -1.38
CA ILE A 151 -3.40 14.79 -1.68
C ILE A 151 -4.59 15.44 -2.36
N THR A 152 -5.19 16.45 -1.71
CA THR A 152 -6.30 17.20 -2.29
C THR A 152 -5.90 17.86 -3.61
N GLY A 153 -6.69 17.68 -4.67
CA GLY A 153 -6.43 18.25 -6.00
C GLY A 153 -5.40 17.50 -6.85
N LEU A 154 -4.92 16.35 -6.37
CA LEU A 154 -4.14 15.42 -7.18
C LEU A 154 -5.06 14.30 -7.63
N SER A 155 -5.15 14.08 -8.93
CA SER A 155 -5.86 12.94 -9.53
C SER A 155 -4.85 11.98 -10.16
N SER A 156 -5.12 10.70 -10.01
CA SER A 156 -4.29 9.61 -10.51
C SER A 156 -5.19 8.65 -11.28
N VAL A 157 -4.83 8.36 -12.51
CA VAL A 157 -5.59 7.47 -13.40
C VAL A 157 -4.68 6.30 -13.78
N ALA A 158 -4.93 5.15 -13.18
CA ALA A 158 -4.25 3.91 -13.55
C ALA A 158 -4.93 3.30 -14.78
N THR A 159 -4.20 3.15 -15.86
CA THR A 159 -4.68 2.57 -17.13
C THR A 159 -4.36 1.09 -17.26
N SER A 160 -3.44 0.58 -16.45
CA SER A 160 -3.00 -0.82 -16.45
C SER A 160 -2.80 -1.33 -15.04
N GLY A 161 -3.12 -2.60 -14.80
CA GLY A 161 -2.73 -3.37 -13.61
C GLY A 161 -1.71 -4.46 -13.94
N GLN A 162 -1.05 -4.36 -15.10
CA GLN A 162 -0.02 -5.31 -15.50
C GLN A 162 1.24 -5.12 -14.65
N PRO A 163 1.84 -6.19 -14.12
CA PRO A 163 3.09 -6.10 -13.38
C PRO A 163 4.16 -5.29 -14.12
N GLY A 164 4.71 -4.28 -13.43
CA GLY A 164 5.72 -3.36 -13.97
C GLY A 164 5.21 -2.26 -14.91
N LYS A 165 3.90 -2.24 -15.24
CA LYS A 165 3.25 -1.20 -16.06
C LYS A 165 2.08 -0.52 -15.32
N GLU A 166 2.18 -0.42 -14.00
CA GLU A 166 1.15 0.13 -13.11
C GLU A 166 1.29 1.64 -12.88
N ASP A 167 2.22 2.29 -13.56
CA ASP A 167 2.46 3.73 -13.39
C ASP A 167 1.26 4.52 -13.90
N PRO A 168 0.58 5.28 -13.00
CA PRO A 168 -0.60 6.03 -13.38
C PRO A 168 -0.23 7.35 -14.07
N ALA A 169 -1.14 7.87 -14.87
CA ALA A 169 -1.11 9.27 -15.26
C ALA A 169 -1.53 10.13 -14.05
N ILE A 170 -0.74 11.14 -13.71
CA ILE A 170 -0.99 12.05 -12.59
C ILE A 170 -1.30 13.44 -13.12
N TYR A 171 -2.34 14.06 -12.55
CA TYR A 171 -2.76 15.42 -12.88
C TYR A 171 -2.98 16.22 -11.60
N ILE A 172 -2.59 17.50 -11.62
CA ILE A 172 -2.84 18.44 -10.53
C ILE A 172 -3.93 19.41 -10.98
N ARG A 173 -5.07 19.45 -10.23
CA ARG A 173 -6.27 20.24 -10.54
C ARG A 173 -6.95 19.89 -11.86
N GLY A 174 -6.74 18.66 -12.34
CA GLY A 174 -7.37 18.14 -13.56
C GLY A 174 -6.48 18.20 -14.79
N VAL A 175 -7.07 17.83 -15.94
CA VAL A 175 -6.38 17.80 -17.24
C VAL A 175 -6.45 19.17 -17.86
N GLY A 176 -5.33 19.85 -18.03
CA GLY A 176 -5.23 21.20 -18.57
C GLY A 176 -5.03 21.26 -20.09
N SER A 177 -4.78 20.12 -20.77
CA SER A 177 -4.49 20.06 -22.20
C SER A 177 -5.08 18.76 -22.79
N LEU A 178 -5.36 18.78 -24.10
CA LEU A 178 -5.82 17.59 -24.84
C LEU A 178 -4.69 16.55 -25.05
N THR A 179 -3.44 16.91 -24.82
CA THR A 179 -2.32 15.99 -24.89
C THR A 179 -1.83 15.65 -23.50
N GLU A 180 -1.69 14.36 -23.17
CA GLU A 180 -1.28 13.89 -21.83
C GLU A 180 0.06 14.49 -21.38
N ARG A 181 1.05 14.54 -22.29
CA ARG A 181 2.38 15.10 -21.99
C ARG A 181 2.33 16.58 -21.61
N ALA A 182 1.40 17.34 -22.20
CA ALA A 182 1.24 18.76 -21.91
C ALA A 182 0.45 19.02 -20.61
N SER A 183 -0.18 18.01 -20.03
CA SER A 183 -0.92 18.09 -18.76
C SER A 183 -0.18 17.49 -17.57
N ALA A 184 0.95 16.81 -17.79
CA ALA A 184 1.73 16.19 -16.74
C ALA A 184 2.42 17.23 -15.84
N PRO A 185 2.45 17.04 -14.52
CA PRO A 185 3.20 17.90 -13.62
C PRO A 185 4.72 17.68 -13.76
N LEU A 186 5.50 18.69 -13.40
CA LEU A 186 6.95 18.55 -13.26
C LEU A 186 7.27 17.72 -12.01
N ILE A 187 8.07 16.67 -12.15
CA ILE A 187 8.48 15.81 -11.04
C ILE A 187 9.96 16.00 -10.76
N LEU A 188 10.29 16.34 -9.53
CA LEU A 188 11.67 16.53 -9.07
C LEU A 188 11.95 15.62 -7.87
N VAL A 189 12.97 14.77 -7.98
CA VAL A 189 13.49 13.96 -6.88
C VAL A 189 14.81 14.54 -6.42
N ASP A 190 14.87 15.04 -5.19
CA ASP A 190 16.01 15.79 -4.64
C ASP A 190 16.49 16.90 -5.58
N GLY A 191 15.56 17.59 -6.25
CA GLY A 191 15.83 18.69 -7.18
C GLY A 191 16.19 18.27 -8.61
N VAL A 192 16.27 16.97 -8.90
CA VAL A 192 16.57 16.45 -10.24
C VAL A 192 15.29 15.93 -10.88
N GLU A 193 15.03 16.32 -12.13
CA GLU A 193 13.87 15.85 -12.87
C GLU A 193 13.98 14.38 -13.24
N ARG A 194 13.13 13.58 -12.66
CA ARG A 194 13.00 12.13 -12.92
C ARG A 194 11.72 11.58 -12.34
N SER A 195 11.29 10.42 -12.85
CA SER A 195 10.15 9.69 -12.28
C SER A 195 10.48 9.15 -10.87
N PHE A 196 9.48 9.11 -10.02
CA PHE A 196 9.53 8.50 -8.68
C PHE A 196 8.61 7.28 -8.54
N PHE A 197 7.85 6.94 -9.57
CA PHE A 197 6.77 5.95 -9.50
C PHE A 197 7.25 4.58 -9.02
N GLN A 198 8.42 4.16 -9.51
CA GLN A 198 9.03 2.87 -9.20
C GLN A 198 10.09 2.94 -8.10
N MET A 199 10.22 4.04 -7.37
CA MET A 199 11.06 4.09 -6.17
C MET A 199 10.45 3.22 -5.06
N ASP A 200 11.27 2.80 -4.11
CA ASP A 200 10.75 2.15 -2.90
C ASP A 200 10.18 3.23 -1.95
N PRO A 201 8.96 3.06 -1.40
CA PRO A 201 8.40 4.00 -0.43
C PRO A 201 9.32 4.25 0.76
N ASN A 202 10.12 3.25 1.16
CA ASN A 202 11.07 3.37 2.26
C ASN A 202 12.26 4.31 1.95
N GLU A 203 12.52 4.63 0.69
CA GLU A 203 13.57 5.59 0.29
C GLU A 203 13.10 7.04 0.42
N ILE A 204 11.79 7.27 0.51
CA ILE A 204 11.17 8.60 0.46
C ILE A 204 10.94 9.12 1.86
N GLU A 205 11.30 10.35 2.11
CA GLU A 205 10.97 11.11 3.33
C GLU A 205 9.59 11.75 3.21
N SER A 206 9.37 12.46 2.09
CA SER A 206 8.11 13.15 1.83
C SER A 206 7.88 13.39 0.34
N VAL A 207 6.60 13.51 -0.02
CA VAL A 207 6.16 13.97 -1.35
C VAL A 207 5.36 15.25 -1.14
N THR A 208 5.83 16.36 -1.71
CA THR A 208 5.22 17.68 -1.62
C THR A 208 4.70 18.10 -2.98
N VAL A 209 3.45 18.57 -3.04
CA VAL A 209 2.81 19.02 -4.27
C VAL A 209 2.55 20.51 -4.22
N LEU A 210 3.15 21.23 -5.16
CA LEU A 210 2.96 22.66 -5.38
C LEU A 210 1.88 22.84 -6.45
N LYS A 211 0.77 23.47 -6.07
CA LYS A 211 -0.42 23.54 -6.93
C LYS A 211 -0.67 24.94 -7.50
N ASP A 212 -0.13 25.97 -6.87
CA ASP A 212 -0.39 27.36 -7.24
C ASP A 212 0.76 27.92 -8.08
N ALA A 213 0.43 28.81 -9.01
CA ALA A 213 1.39 29.49 -9.85
C ALA A 213 2.45 30.27 -9.05
N SER A 214 2.07 30.86 -7.89
CA SER A 214 3.02 31.54 -7.00
C SER A 214 4.08 30.58 -6.44
N ALA A 215 3.70 29.36 -6.08
CA ALA A 215 4.63 28.35 -5.57
C ALA A 215 5.47 27.72 -6.67
N THR A 216 4.99 27.67 -7.92
CA THR A 216 5.67 27.05 -9.05
C THR A 216 6.40 28.03 -9.94
N ALA A 217 6.30 29.34 -9.70
CA ALA A 217 6.90 30.39 -10.53
C ALA A 217 8.42 30.23 -10.79
N VAL A 218 9.14 29.71 -9.80
CA VAL A 218 10.60 29.47 -9.90
C VAL A 218 10.96 28.39 -10.91
N PHE A 219 10.00 27.53 -11.31
CA PHE A 219 10.19 26.49 -12.31
C PHE A 219 9.76 26.93 -13.73
N GLY A 220 9.31 28.19 -13.85
CA GLY A 220 8.90 28.77 -15.14
C GLY A 220 7.76 27.99 -15.79
N VAL A 221 7.77 27.94 -17.12
CA VAL A 221 6.73 27.27 -17.94
C VAL A 221 6.56 25.79 -17.59
N ARG A 222 7.64 25.11 -17.15
CA ARG A 222 7.59 23.69 -16.77
C ARG A 222 6.78 23.44 -15.51
N GLY A 223 6.64 24.44 -14.63
CA GLY A 223 5.81 24.36 -13.44
C GLY A 223 4.33 24.70 -13.66
N ALA A 224 3.90 25.00 -14.89
CA ALA A 224 2.54 25.46 -15.17
C ALA A 224 1.44 24.46 -14.75
N ASN A 225 1.69 23.16 -14.87
CA ASN A 225 0.75 22.10 -14.45
C ASN A 225 0.95 21.65 -13.00
N GLY A 226 1.70 22.43 -12.20
CA GLY A 226 2.12 22.07 -10.85
C GLY A 226 3.43 21.30 -10.81
N VAL A 227 3.96 21.17 -9.59
CA VAL A 227 5.25 20.52 -9.35
C VAL A 227 5.11 19.51 -8.22
N ILE A 228 5.67 18.34 -8.40
CA ILE A 228 5.79 17.30 -7.39
C ILE A 228 7.24 17.22 -6.94
N LEU A 229 7.50 17.56 -5.69
CA LEU A 229 8.81 17.48 -5.06
C LEU A 229 8.87 16.21 -4.21
N VAL A 230 9.78 15.33 -4.54
CA VAL A 230 10.06 14.11 -3.79
C VAL A 230 11.39 14.30 -3.06
N THR A 231 11.33 14.23 -1.74
CA THR A 231 12.53 14.28 -0.88
C THR A 231 12.87 12.88 -0.43
N THR A 232 14.12 12.47 -0.61
CA THR A 232 14.56 11.15 -0.17
C THR A 232 15.10 11.20 1.25
N ARG A 233 15.01 10.08 1.95
CA ARG A 233 15.53 9.95 3.32
C ARG A 233 17.03 10.17 3.37
N ARG A 234 17.46 10.84 4.44
CA ARG A 234 18.85 11.07 4.77
C ARG A 234 19.19 10.50 6.14
N GLY A 235 20.47 10.40 6.41
CA GLY A 235 20.96 9.99 7.73
C GLY A 235 20.72 11.08 8.78
N GLU A 236 20.55 10.64 10.01
CA GLU A 236 20.48 11.49 11.19
C GLU A 236 21.67 11.20 12.10
N GLU A 237 22.04 12.15 12.94
CA GLU A 237 23.04 11.93 13.97
C GLU A 237 22.54 10.88 14.96
N GLY A 238 23.42 9.93 15.28
CA GLY A 238 23.14 8.86 16.23
C GLY A 238 23.74 7.52 15.83
N LYS A 239 23.45 6.52 16.68
CA LYS A 239 23.88 5.14 16.43
C LYS A 239 23.20 4.60 15.17
N ALA A 240 23.90 3.71 14.47
CA ALA A 240 23.34 3.02 13.31
C ALA A 240 22.00 2.33 13.65
N LYS A 241 20.97 2.65 12.89
CA LYS A 241 19.64 2.03 12.95
C LYS A 241 19.48 1.15 11.72
N ILE A 242 19.16 -0.13 11.94
CA ILE A 242 18.86 -1.09 10.86
C ILE A 242 17.37 -1.36 10.92
N SER A 243 16.70 -1.21 9.80
CA SER A 243 15.27 -1.49 9.64
C SER A 243 15.05 -2.45 8.48
N ILE A 244 14.33 -3.53 8.74
CA ILE A 244 13.94 -4.52 7.73
C ILE A 244 12.42 -4.53 7.66
N SER A 245 11.87 -4.39 6.47
CA SER A 245 10.45 -4.59 6.20
C SER A 245 10.26 -5.67 5.15
N SER A 246 9.23 -6.49 5.35
CA SER A 246 8.88 -7.58 4.44
C SER A 246 7.36 -7.69 4.38
N SER A 247 6.82 -7.74 3.17
CA SER A 247 5.40 -7.91 2.95
C SER A 247 5.12 -8.92 1.84
N VAL A 248 4.03 -9.65 2.01
CA VAL A 248 3.47 -10.55 1.00
C VAL A 248 2.01 -10.15 0.82
N GLY A 249 1.62 -9.89 -0.41
CA GLY A 249 0.27 -9.47 -0.77
C GLY A 249 -0.36 -10.43 -1.78
N ILE A 250 -1.68 -10.55 -1.71
CA ILE A 250 -2.48 -11.22 -2.74
C ILE A 250 -3.15 -10.13 -3.56
N GLN A 251 -2.93 -10.17 -4.87
CA GLN A 251 -3.55 -9.25 -5.82
C GLN A 251 -4.73 -9.94 -6.49
N GLN A 252 -5.82 -9.21 -6.65
CA GLN A 252 -7.02 -9.67 -7.33
C GLN A 252 -7.56 -8.57 -8.24
N PRO A 253 -8.15 -8.90 -9.40
CA PRO A 253 -8.85 -7.90 -10.20
C PRO A 253 -10.01 -7.30 -9.39
N THR A 254 -10.09 -5.97 -9.38
CA THR A 254 -11.18 -5.26 -8.69
C THR A 254 -12.52 -5.45 -9.38
N ARG A 255 -12.50 -5.63 -10.69
CA ARG A 255 -13.68 -5.89 -11.52
C ARG A 255 -13.30 -6.77 -12.71
N ILE A 256 -14.11 -7.77 -12.97
CA ILE A 256 -14.04 -8.60 -14.16
C ILE A 256 -15.36 -8.42 -14.91
N LEU A 257 -15.28 -8.11 -16.22
CA LEU A 257 -16.48 -8.05 -17.06
C LEU A 257 -17.02 -9.47 -17.25
N GLU A 258 -18.29 -9.67 -17.07
CA GLU A 258 -18.96 -10.92 -17.44
C GLU A 258 -19.16 -10.96 -18.94
N MET A 259 -18.81 -12.09 -19.53
CA MET A 259 -18.95 -12.33 -20.97
C MET A 259 -20.19 -13.18 -21.23
N ALA A 260 -20.85 -12.93 -22.35
CA ALA A 260 -21.96 -13.76 -22.80
C ALA A 260 -21.49 -15.20 -23.04
N ASP A 261 -22.32 -16.15 -22.69
CA ASP A 261 -22.12 -17.55 -23.07
C ASP A 261 -22.46 -17.77 -24.57
N SER A 262 -22.12 -18.95 -25.09
CA SER A 262 -22.29 -19.26 -26.50
C SER A 262 -23.74 -19.17 -26.97
N TYR A 263 -24.70 -19.64 -26.13
CA TYR A 263 -26.12 -19.54 -26.45
C TYR A 263 -26.61 -18.09 -26.52
N THR A 264 -26.30 -17.32 -25.50
CA THR A 264 -26.68 -15.89 -25.45
C THR A 264 -26.06 -15.11 -26.60
N TYR A 265 -24.77 -15.35 -26.87
CA TYR A 265 -24.07 -14.73 -27.98
C TYR A 265 -24.75 -15.04 -29.33
N ALA A 266 -24.95 -16.34 -29.62
CA ALA A 266 -25.51 -16.80 -30.90
C ALA A 266 -26.94 -16.27 -31.11
N ARG A 267 -27.77 -16.27 -30.05
CA ARG A 267 -29.13 -15.73 -30.10
C ARG A 267 -29.13 -14.23 -30.40
N LEU A 268 -28.33 -13.46 -29.67
CA LEU A 268 -28.26 -11.99 -29.87
C LEU A 268 -27.65 -11.65 -31.25
N PHE A 269 -26.75 -12.48 -31.76
CA PHE A 269 -26.19 -12.29 -33.10
C PHE A 269 -27.21 -12.53 -34.18
N ASN A 270 -28.08 -13.54 -34.04
CA ASN A 270 -29.20 -13.76 -34.94
C ASN A 270 -30.21 -12.62 -34.88
N GLU A 271 -30.55 -12.13 -33.68
CA GLU A 271 -31.44 -10.96 -33.51
C GLU A 271 -30.86 -9.71 -34.18
N MET A 272 -29.55 -9.50 -34.12
CA MET A 272 -28.88 -8.43 -34.85
C MET A 272 -29.04 -8.60 -36.37
N ASN A 273 -28.90 -9.84 -36.88
CA ASN A 273 -29.10 -10.13 -38.30
C ASN A 273 -30.54 -9.85 -38.76
N ASP A 274 -31.55 -10.16 -37.93
CA ASP A 274 -32.94 -9.85 -38.19
C ASP A 274 -33.18 -8.31 -38.25
N ASN A 275 -32.60 -7.58 -37.30
CA ASN A 275 -32.66 -6.13 -37.28
C ASN A 275 -32.00 -5.50 -38.52
N ASP A 276 -30.89 -6.08 -38.99
CA ASP A 276 -30.19 -5.70 -40.23
C ASP A 276 -30.87 -6.22 -41.49
N LYS A 277 -31.99 -6.95 -41.37
CA LYS A 277 -32.74 -7.57 -42.49
C LYS A 277 -31.86 -8.51 -43.33
N LYS A 278 -30.92 -9.22 -42.70
CA LYS A 278 -30.10 -10.22 -43.38
C LYS A 278 -30.93 -11.46 -43.72
N PRO A 279 -30.71 -12.09 -44.90
CA PRO A 279 -31.57 -13.17 -45.38
C PRO A 279 -31.45 -14.48 -44.64
N LYS A 280 -30.41 -14.64 -43.82
CA LYS A 280 -30.15 -15.88 -43.04
C LYS A 280 -29.57 -15.57 -41.68
N HIS A 281 -29.96 -16.38 -40.70
CA HIS A 281 -29.28 -16.43 -39.42
C HIS A 281 -27.87 -17.04 -39.56
N SER A 282 -26.92 -16.52 -38.79
CA SER A 282 -25.56 -17.08 -38.74
C SER A 282 -25.51 -18.39 -37.96
N PHE A 283 -26.46 -18.57 -37.01
CA PHE A 283 -26.60 -19.77 -36.20
C PHE A 283 -27.99 -20.36 -36.44
N ASP A 284 -28.06 -21.61 -36.88
CA ASP A 284 -29.31 -22.34 -37.03
C ASP A 284 -29.91 -22.83 -35.71
N GLU A 285 -31.15 -23.28 -35.71
CA GLU A 285 -31.84 -23.78 -34.52
C GLU A 285 -31.13 -24.96 -33.87
N TYR A 286 -30.49 -25.80 -34.67
CA TYR A 286 -29.72 -26.94 -34.15
C TYR A 286 -28.50 -26.48 -33.36
N ALA A 287 -27.74 -25.53 -33.86
CA ALA A 287 -26.60 -24.96 -33.18
C ALA A 287 -27.02 -24.24 -31.88
N LEU A 288 -28.12 -23.47 -31.93
CA LEU A 288 -28.67 -22.81 -30.74
C LEU A 288 -29.02 -23.83 -29.63
N GLU A 289 -29.67 -24.91 -30.02
CA GLU A 289 -30.06 -25.96 -29.05
C GLU A 289 -28.84 -26.68 -28.48
N ARG A 290 -27.80 -26.96 -29.27
CA ARG A 290 -26.54 -27.54 -28.78
C ARG A 290 -25.85 -26.62 -27.79
N PHE A 291 -25.74 -25.32 -28.08
CA PHE A 291 -25.20 -24.33 -27.14
C PHE A 291 -26.01 -24.26 -25.84
N ARG A 292 -27.34 -24.37 -25.95
CA ARG A 292 -28.23 -24.35 -24.79
C ARG A 292 -28.08 -25.57 -23.90
N LEU A 293 -27.99 -26.75 -24.49
CA LEU A 293 -27.85 -28.04 -23.80
C LEU A 293 -26.43 -28.25 -23.25
N GLY A 294 -25.40 -27.76 -23.97
CA GLY A 294 -24.00 -27.95 -23.61
C GLY A 294 -23.54 -29.40 -23.64
N ASP A 295 -24.19 -30.25 -24.42
CA ASP A 295 -23.98 -31.69 -24.49
C ASP A 295 -22.84 -32.11 -25.44
N ASP A 296 -22.36 -31.19 -26.26
CA ASP A 296 -21.19 -31.38 -27.11
C ASP A 296 -20.19 -30.23 -26.97
N PRO A 297 -19.37 -30.24 -25.89
CA PRO A 297 -18.47 -29.13 -25.61
C PRO A 297 -17.29 -29.02 -26.56
N ILE A 298 -17.10 -30.01 -27.47
CA ILE A 298 -16.02 -29.99 -28.47
C ILE A 298 -16.49 -29.27 -29.73
N MET A 299 -17.65 -29.69 -30.29
CA MET A 299 -18.17 -29.11 -31.53
C MET A 299 -18.97 -27.82 -31.26
N TYR A 300 -19.61 -27.69 -30.09
CA TYR A 300 -20.40 -26.55 -29.68
C TYR A 300 -19.87 -26.00 -28.33
N PRO A 301 -18.64 -25.53 -28.27
CA PRO A 301 -18.02 -25.13 -27.03
C PRO A 301 -18.65 -23.88 -26.42
N ASN A 302 -18.54 -23.77 -25.12
CA ASN A 302 -18.97 -22.62 -24.34
C ASN A 302 -17.87 -22.23 -23.37
N VAL A 303 -16.84 -21.54 -23.86
CA VAL A 303 -15.63 -21.24 -23.10
C VAL A 303 -15.66 -19.80 -22.59
N ASN A 304 -15.60 -19.66 -21.29
CA ASN A 304 -15.30 -18.38 -20.68
C ASN A 304 -13.78 -18.12 -20.73
N TRP A 305 -13.33 -17.46 -21.79
CA TRP A 305 -11.90 -17.24 -22.06
C TRP A 305 -11.18 -16.53 -20.92
N ARG A 306 -11.85 -15.61 -20.21
CA ARG A 306 -11.23 -14.97 -19.05
C ARG A 306 -10.95 -15.95 -17.93
N LYS A 307 -11.93 -16.76 -17.54
CA LYS A 307 -11.73 -17.80 -16.51
C LYS A 307 -10.76 -18.88 -16.98
N TYR A 308 -10.71 -19.12 -18.29
CA TYR A 308 -9.82 -20.08 -18.88
C TYR A 308 -8.36 -19.60 -18.83
N ILE A 309 -8.09 -18.38 -19.26
CA ILE A 309 -6.73 -17.83 -19.41
C ILE A 309 -6.23 -17.18 -18.12
N MET A 310 -7.11 -16.60 -17.27
CA MET A 310 -6.71 -15.84 -16.11
C MET A 310 -6.88 -16.60 -14.79
N LYS A 311 -5.96 -16.36 -13.87
CA LYS A 311 -6.06 -16.72 -12.46
C LYS A 311 -6.98 -15.74 -11.75
N SER A 312 -7.62 -16.15 -10.66
CA SER A 312 -8.41 -15.27 -9.80
C SER A 312 -7.56 -14.36 -8.94
N SER A 313 -6.32 -14.75 -8.68
CA SER A 313 -5.38 -14.01 -7.85
C SER A 313 -3.93 -14.28 -8.25
N SER A 314 -3.05 -13.36 -7.89
CA SER A 314 -1.60 -13.48 -8.01
C SER A 314 -0.92 -13.02 -6.72
N ILE A 315 0.38 -13.25 -6.59
CA ILE A 315 1.17 -12.94 -5.41
C ILE A 315 2.13 -11.80 -5.72
N GLN A 316 2.28 -10.89 -4.75
CA GLN A 316 3.30 -9.85 -4.73
C GLN A 316 4.12 -10.00 -3.46
N THR A 317 5.45 -9.87 -3.55
CA THR A 317 6.32 -9.78 -2.39
C THR A 317 7.18 -8.53 -2.47
N GLN A 318 7.37 -7.87 -1.34
CA GLN A 318 8.22 -6.69 -1.23
C GLN A 318 9.07 -6.80 0.03
N HIS A 319 10.37 -6.57 -0.13
CA HIS A 319 11.35 -6.61 0.96
C HIS A 319 12.21 -5.36 0.88
N ASN A 320 12.51 -4.78 2.02
CA ASN A 320 13.36 -3.60 2.10
C ASN A 320 14.30 -3.70 3.31
N LEU A 321 15.53 -3.27 3.13
CA LEU A 321 16.56 -3.11 4.15
C LEU A 321 17.02 -1.66 4.15
N ASN A 322 16.89 -0.97 5.29
CA ASN A 322 17.43 0.38 5.49
C ASN A 322 18.48 0.38 6.58
N ILE A 323 19.54 1.13 6.37
CA ILE A 323 20.57 1.41 7.34
C ILE A 323 20.78 2.91 7.39
N SER A 324 20.61 3.53 8.54
CA SER A 324 20.83 4.97 8.71
C SER A 324 21.60 5.25 10.00
N GLY A 325 22.36 6.32 10.01
CA GLY A 325 23.10 6.75 11.18
C GLY A 325 24.06 7.89 10.85
N GLY A 326 24.85 8.29 11.84
CA GLY A 326 25.84 9.32 11.59
C GLY A 326 26.43 9.91 12.84
N THR A 327 27.34 10.81 12.62
CA THR A 327 27.94 11.71 13.60
C THR A 327 27.55 13.15 13.25
N GLU A 328 27.95 14.11 14.07
CA GLU A 328 27.78 15.54 13.76
C GLU A 328 28.28 15.92 12.36
N ARG A 329 29.34 15.26 11.87
CA ARG A 329 30.00 15.59 10.59
C ARG A 329 29.60 14.71 9.42
N VAL A 330 29.19 13.46 9.68
CA VAL A 330 28.90 12.48 8.63
C VAL A 330 27.58 11.81 8.93
N ARG A 331 26.59 11.95 8.05
CA ARG A 331 25.30 11.30 8.15
C ARG A 331 25.05 10.47 6.89
N TYR A 332 24.58 9.26 7.06
CA TYR A 332 24.37 8.34 5.94
C TYR A 332 23.03 7.63 6.03
N PHE A 333 22.45 7.37 4.87
CA PHE A 333 21.27 6.54 4.67
C PHE A 333 21.54 5.59 3.50
N ILE A 334 21.32 4.30 3.72
CA ILE A 334 21.45 3.26 2.70
C ILE A 334 20.14 2.48 2.67
N SER A 335 19.60 2.25 1.47
CA SER A 335 18.39 1.45 1.25
C SER A 335 18.61 0.46 0.13
N MET A 336 18.07 -0.76 0.33
CA MET A 336 18.00 -1.80 -0.68
C MET A 336 16.58 -2.36 -0.67
N GLY A 337 15.91 -2.31 -1.82
CA GLY A 337 14.55 -2.80 -2.02
C GLY A 337 14.48 -3.91 -3.05
N PHE A 338 13.60 -4.85 -2.82
CA PHE A 338 13.25 -5.93 -3.74
C PHE A 338 11.74 -6.03 -3.84
N LEU A 339 11.21 -6.05 -5.05
CA LEU A 339 9.81 -6.30 -5.36
C LEU A 339 9.74 -7.42 -6.40
N TRP A 340 8.86 -8.39 -6.17
CA TRP A 340 8.46 -9.36 -7.17
C TRP A 340 6.93 -9.42 -7.24
N GLN A 341 6.41 -9.38 -8.48
CA GLN A 341 5.00 -9.48 -8.78
C GLN A 341 4.76 -10.59 -9.78
N ASP A 342 3.83 -11.48 -9.45
CA ASP A 342 3.30 -12.46 -10.38
C ASP A 342 2.11 -11.89 -11.15
N GLY A 343 1.95 -12.29 -12.39
CA GLY A 343 0.81 -11.91 -13.22
C GLY A 343 -0.41 -12.81 -13.04
N LEU A 344 -1.49 -12.42 -13.68
CA LEU A 344 -2.78 -13.11 -13.58
C LEU A 344 -3.01 -14.15 -14.67
N PHE A 345 -2.08 -14.40 -15.58
CA PHE A 345 -2.26 -15.40 -16.61
C PHE A 345 -1.90 -16.79 -16.09
N ARG A 346 -2.69 -17.77 -16.48
CA ARG A 346 -2.42 -19.18 -16.21
C ARG A 346 -1.29 -19.65 -17.10
N GLN A 347 -0.38 -20.40 -16.54
CA GLN A 347 0.63 -21.11 -17.28
C GLN A 347 0.11 -22.52 -17.60
N TYR A 348 0.12 -22.88 -18.86
CA TYR A 348 -0.27 -24.20 -19.33
C TYR A 348 0.99 -25.02 -19.59
N LYS A 349 1.03 -26.23 -19.04
CA LYS A 349 2.18 -27.13 -19.17
C LYS A 349 2.38 -27.61 -20.60
N GLU A 350 1.31 -27.58 -21.39
CA GLU A 350 1.26 -27.95 -22.79
C GLU A 350 1.92 -26.92 -23.72
N LEU A 351 2.22 -25.74 -23.18
CA LEU A 351 2.92 -24.69 -23.91
C LEU A 351 4.40 -24.72 -23.53
N ASP A 352 5.27 -24.73 -24.52
CA ASP A 352 6.73 -24.72 -24.32
C ASP A 352 7.30 -23.39 -23.87
N TYR A 353 6.44 -22.42 -23.54
CA TYR A 353 6.82 -21.07 -23.13
C TYR A 353 5.97 -20.59 -21.94
N ASN A 354 6.52 -19.68 -21.17
CA ASN A 354 5.79 -19.01 -20.10
C ASN A 354 5.00 -17.82 -20.66
N ASN A 355 3.68 -17.92 -20.63
CA ASN A 355 2.76 -16.87 -21.10
C ASN A 355 2.26 -15.94 -19.98
N ASN A 356 2.79 -16.06 -18.78
CA ASN A 356 2.42 -15.21 -17.67
C ASN A 356 3.27 -13.92 -17.65
N PHE A 357 2.69 -12.86 -17.15
CA PHE A 357 3.42 -11.64 -16.83
C PHE A 357 4.10 -11.80 -15.47
N ASN A 358 5.33 -11.34 -15.35
CA ASN A 358 5.95 -11.12 -14.05
C ASN A 358 6.89 -9.93 -14.09
N TYR A 359 7.09 -9.35 -12.94
CA TYR A 359 7.96 -8.19 -12.77
C TYR A 359 8.81 -8.35 -11.53
N THR A 360 10.11 -8.11 -11.70
CA THR A 360 11.08 -8.07 -10.61
C THR A 360 11.75 -6.71 -10.60
N ARG A 361 11.81 -6.06 -9.44
CA ARG A 361 12.43 -4.75 -9.27
C ARG A 361 13.42 -4.77 -8.11
N TYR A 362 14.60 -4.25 -8.38
CA TYR A 362 15.63 -3.97 -7.39
C TYR A 362 15.81 -2.47 -7.29
N ASN A 363 15.68 -1.94 -6.09
CA ASN A 363 15.94 -0.54 -5.78
C ASN A 363 17.21 -0.46 -4.93
N TYR A 364 18.03 0.56 -5.15
CA TYR A 364 19.13 0.88 -4.24
C TYR A 364 19.30 2.38 -4.11
N ARG A 365 19.64 2.82 -2.90
CA ARG A 365 19.90 4.21 -2.58
C ARG A 365 21.00 4.33 -1.55
N GLY A 366 21.89 5.31 -1.75
CA GLY A 366 22.88 5.75 -0.79
C GLY A 366 22.90 7.26 -0.73
N ASN A 367 22.55 7.84 0.41
CA ASN A 367 22.66 9.27 0.66
C ASN A 367 23.70 9.52 1.74
N LEU A 368 24.65 10.43 1.46
CA LEU A 368 25.71 10.82 2.35
C LEU A 368 25.73 12.34 2.47
N ASP A 369 25.68 12.83 3.71
CA ASP A 369 25.87 14.23 4.04
C ASP A 369 27.16 14.37 4.83
N LEU A 370 28.08 15.20 4.35
CA LEU A 370 29.40 15.41 4.92
C LEU A 370 29.64 16.90 5.19
N ASP A 371 29.71 17.28 6.46
CA ASP A 371 30.12 18.61 6.89
C ASP A 371 31.64 18.73 6.80
N ILE A 372 32.15 19.22 5.67
CA ILE A 372 33.58 19.39 5.41
C ILE A 372 34.16 20.48 6.32
N THR A 373 33.42 21.60 6.42
CA THR A 373 33.72 22.71 7.33
C THR A 373 32.41 23.17 8.01
N LYS A 374 32.47 24.08 8.96
CA LYS A 374 31.28 24.70 9.59
C LYS A 374 30.36 25.40 8.58
N SER A 375 30.87 25.80 7.41
CA SER A 375 30.12 26.51 6.36
C SER A 375 29.96 25.71 5.07
N THR A 376 30.56 24.52 4.97
CA THR A 376 30.56 23.72 3.73
C THR A 376 30.03 22.33 3.99
N LEU A 377 28.86 22.06 3.40
CA LEU A 377 28.17 20.77 3.43
C LEU A 377 28.21 20.13 2.04
N LEU A 378 28.79 18.94 1.94
CA LEU A 378 28.71 18.11 0.74
C LEU A 378 27.58 17.10 0.87
N LYS A 379 26.64 17.11 -0.06
CA LYS A 379 25.55 16.13 -0.17
C LYS A 379 25.78 15.25 -1.40
N VAL A 380 25.91 13.96 -1.19
CA VAL A 380 26.02 12.96 -2.25
C VAL A 380 24.78 12.08 -2.20
N GLY A 381 24.12 11.91 -3.32
CA GLY A 381 22.99 10.99 -3.49
C GLY A 381 23.25 10.03 -4.64
N LEU A 382 23.24 8.75 -4.38
CA LEU A 382 23.30 7.68 -5.37
C LEU A 382 22.00 6.89 -5.29
N GLY A 383 21.36 6.63 -6.42
CA GLY A 383 20.15 5.80 -6.44
C GLY A 383 19.91 5.22 -7.81
N GLY A 384 19.36 4.03 -7.84
CA GLY A 384 19.03 3.36 -9.08
C GLY A 384 17.92 2.33 -8.91
N ILE A 385 17.36 1.96 -10.04
CA ILE A 385 16.27 1.00 -10.17
C ILE A 385 16.62 0.06 -11.31
N VAL A 386 16.54 -1.24 -11.05
CA VAL A 386 16.65 -2.27 -12.09
C VAL A 386 15.32 -3.02 -12.12
N GLY A 387 14.58 -2.85 -13.21
CA GLY A 387 13.31 -3.54 -13.46
C GLY A 387 13.51 -4.62 -14.53
N ILE A 388 13.06 -5.84 -14.23
CA ILE A 388 13.05 -6.97 -15.15
C ILE A 388 11.60 -7.37 -15.37
N THR A 389 11.10 -7.20 -16.58
CA THR A 389 9.75 -7.58 -16.98
C THR A 389 9.80 -8.82 -17.86
N HIS A 390 9.00 -9.80 -17.53
CA HIS A 390 8.67 -10.91 -18.41
C HIS A 390 7.23 -10.76 -18.87
N GLU A 391 7.01 -10.76 -20.18
CA GLU A 391 5.67 -10.62 -20.76
C GLU A 391 5.55 -11.46 -22.02
N PRO A 392 4.34 -11.93 -22.37
CA PRO A 392 4.08 -12.56 -23.65
C PRO A 392 4.42 -11.62 -24.80
N ASN A 393 4.92 -12.14 -25.90
CA ASN A 393 5.16 -11.34 -27.10
C ASN A 393 3.82 -10.91 -27.73
N ASP A 394 3.53 -9.63 -27.64
CA ASP A 394 2.30 -9.01 -28.07
C ASP A 394 2.53 -8.05 -29.26
N ASN A 395 3.73 -8.02 -29.82
CA ASN A 395 4.18 -7.02 -30.79
C ASN A 395 3.36 -6.92 -32.10
N ASN A 396 2.45 -7.85 -32.35
CA ASN A 396 1.69 -7.91 -33.61
C ASN A 396 0.21 -7.48 -33.49
N TYR A 397 -0.26 -7.08 -32.31
CA TYR A 397 -1.68 -6.79 -32.10
C TYR A 397 -1.92 -5.34 -31.70
N ALA A 398 -2.63 -4.62 -32.56
CA ALA A 398 -3.01 -3.21 -32.30
C ALA A 398 -3.86 -3.01 -31.02
N TYR A 399 -4.40 -4.08 -30.46
CA TYR A 399 -5.36 -4.03 -29.35
C TYR A 399 -4.82 -4.61 -28.04
N GLY A 400 -3.65 -5.24 -28.04
CA GLY A 400 -3.10 -5.93 -26.89
C GLY A 400 -3.86 -7.20 -26.46
N LEU A 401 -3.19 -8.04 -25.70
CA LEU A 401 -3.68 -9.38 -25.31
C LEU A 401 -5.00 -9.35 -24.52
N PHE A 402 -5.19 -8.36 -23.64
CA PHE A 402 -6.45 -8.22 -22.89
C PHE A 402 -7.66 -7.90 -23.77
N SER A 403 -7.46 -7.10 -24.80
CA SER A 403 -8.52 -6.82 -25.77
C SER A 403 -8.89 -8.06 -26.55
N LEU A 404 -7.89 -8.86 -26.96
CA LEU A 404 -8.14 -10.13 -27.65
C LEU A 404 -8.95 -11.11 -26.80
N ILE A 405 -8.64 -11.23 -25.51
CA ILE A 405 -9.43 -12.06 -24.57
C ILE A 405 -10.88 -11.59 -24.50
N ASN A 406 -11.11 -10.26 -24.55
CA ASN A 406 -12.46 -9.68 -24.50
C ASN A 406 -13.22 -9.84 -25.82
N MET A 407 -12.52 -9.92 -26.94
CA MET A 407 -13.09 -10.11 -28.27
C MET A 407 -13.25 -11.61 -28.64
N ALA A 408 -12.61 -12.50 -27.88
CA ALA A 408 -12.68 -13.92 -28.15
C ALA A 408 -14.11 -14.46 -27.94
N GLN A 409 -14.66 -15.05 -28.99
CA GLN A 409 -15.99 -15.62 -28.98
C GLN A 409 -15.99 -16.95 -28.19
N PRO A 410 -17.01 -17.22 -27.39
CA PRO A 410 -17.03 -18.38 -26.49
C PRO A 410 -17.08 -19.74 -27.20
N PHE A 411 -17.40 -19.76 -28.48
CA PHE A 411 -17.55 -20.97 -29.28
C PHE A 411 -16.41 -21.23 -30.29
N ASN A 412 -15.42 -20.35 -30.39
CA ASN A 412 -14.35 -20.49 -31.40
C ASN A 412 -13.39 -21.65 -31.15
N SER A 413 -13.29 -22.12 -29.92
CA SER A 413 -12.42 -23.22 -29.56
C SER A 413 -12.87 -23.82 -28.23
N PRO A 414 -12.77 -25.16 -28.05
CA PRO A 414 -12.96 -25.78 -26.76
C PRO A 414 -11.73 -25.62 -25.82
N GLY A 415 -10.65 -25.00 -26.29
CA GLY A 415 -9.40 -24.88 -25.55
C GLY A 415 -8.42 -26.04 -25.79
N ILE A 416 -7.76 -26.48 -24.72
CA ILE A 416 -6.80 -27.61 -24.77
C ILE A 416 -7.53 -28.89 -24.43
N ILE A 417 -7.46 -29.86 -25.35
CA ILE A 417 -8.00 -31.21 -25.19
C ILE A 417 -6.85 -32.20 -25.42
N ASP A 418 -6.66 -33.14 -24.52
CA ASP A 418 -5.59 -34.14 -24.55
C ASP A 418 -4.19 -33.54 -24.81
N GLY A 419 -3.93 -32.39 -24.16
CA GLY A 419 -2.65 -31.67 -24.27
C GLY A 419 -2.43 -30.92 -25.58
N LYS A 420 -3.45 -30.80 -26.44
CA LYS A 420 -3.36 -30.10 -27.72
C LYS A 420 -4.37 -28.95 -27.77
N LEU A 421 -3.94 -27.78 -28.26
CA LEU A 421 -4.83 -26.68 -28.56
C LEU A 421 -5.71 -27.04 -29.74
N VAL A 422 -7.02 -27.04 -29.52
CA VAL A 422 -8.01 -27.38 -30.53
C VAL A 422 -8.65 -26.12 -31.07
N THR A 423 -8.73 -26.00 -32.39
CA THR A 423 -9.47 -24.93 -33.06
C THR A 423 -10.59 -25.56 -33.88
N ILE A 424 -11.82 -25.06 -33.76
CA ILE A 424 -12.98 -25.62 -34.50
C ILE A 424 -12.97 -25.17 -35.97
N ASN A 425 -12.31 -24.03 -36.24
CA ASN A 425 -12.27 -23.51 -37.61
C ASN A 425 -10.85 -23.47 -38.16
N PRO A 426 -10.39 -24.49 -38.86
CA PRO A 426 -9.09 -24.50 -39.52
C PRO A 426 -9.14 -23.64 -40.81
N GLY A 427 -9.28 -22.32 -40.67
CA GLY A 427 -8.93 -21.40 -41.75
C GLY A 427 -9.97 -21.14 -42.81
N LYS A 428 -11.24 -21.02 -42.45
CA LYS A 428 -12.24 -20.35 -43.30
C LYS A 428 -13.08 -19.38 -42.49
N TYR A 429 -12.51 -18.23 -42.18
CA TYR A 429 -13.26 -16.99 -42.20
C TYR A 429 -13.02 -16.40 -43.60
N GLU A 430 -13.72 -16.92 -44.61
CA GLU A 430 -13.98 -16.18 -45.83
C GLU A 430 -15.26 -15.39 -45.60
N GLY A 431 -15.10 -14.08 -45.52
CA GLY A 431 -16.19 -13.12 -45.48
C GLY A 431 -15.94 -11.96 -44.59
#